data_a9683d07d3cdedc3e99913b7b6d82d23
#
_entry.id   a9683d07d3cdedc3e99913b7b6d82d23
#
_cell.length_a   1.000
_cell.length_b   1.000
_cell.length_c   1.000
_cell.angle_alpha   90.00
_cell.angle_beta   90.00
_cell.angle_gamma   90.00
#
_symmetry.space_group_name_H-M   'P 1'
#
loop_
_entity.id
_entity.type
_entity.pdbx_description
1 polymer ?
#
loop_
_entity_poly.entity_id
_entity_poly.type
_entity_poly.pdbx_seq_one_letter_code
_entity_poly.pdbx_strand_id
1 'polypeptide(L)'
;MDEIAFMYALGSVNPKPCAFGKVILSRHCACSRVNKRYAAEREMVACSVDAEREQCNALLELLRQNSAFALKLTHITPPLPHGPEMRVQCGGLQGLQHEVDNTADVLDISSLVNAAREKFGSLDNLPYSKIVQSVVSCEVRKKRPLPE
;
A
#
# COMPACT_ATOMS: atom_id res chain seq x y z
N MET A 1 -12.12 -25.19 1.01
CA MET A 1 -10.77 -25.12 1.63
C MET A 1 -10.90 -24.44 2.97
N ASP A 2 -10.36 -25.02 4.02
CA ASP A 2 -10.41 -24.37 5.31
C ASP A 2 -9.41 -23.21 5.36
N GLU A 3 -9.55 -22.35 6.35
CA GLU A 3 -8.76 -21.13 6.46
C GLU A 3 -7.26 -21.39 6.60
N ILE A 4 -6.88 -22.41 7.36
CA ILE A 4 -5.48 -22.76 7.57
C ILE A 4 -4.85 -23.25 6.27
N ALA A 5 -5.51 -24.13 5.55
CA ALA A 5 -5.04 -24.63 4.26
C ALA A 5 -4.92 -23.50 3.24
N PHE A 6 -5.88 -22.57 3.25
CA PHE A 6 -5.86 -21.40 2.36
C PHE A 6 -4.67 -20.49 2.66
N MET A 7 -4.42 -20.20 3.93
CA MET A 7 -3.28 -19.37 4.35
C MET A 7 -1.95 -20.03 3.95
N TYR A 8 -1.86 -21.35 4.07
CA TYR A 8 -0.67 -22.08 3.66
C TYR A 8 -0.45 -21.97 2.16
N ALA A 9 -1.52 -22.10 1.38
CA ALA A 9 -1.46 -21.97 -0.08
C ALA A 9 -1.02 -20.56 -0.50
N LEU A 10 -1.54 -19.52 0.18
CA LEU A 10 -1.11 -18.15 -0.07
C LEU A 10 0.38 -17.97 0.15
N GLY A 11 0.91 -18.49 1.26
CA GLY A 11 2.32 -18.38 1.59
C GLY A 11 3.23 -19.10 0.59
N SER A 12 2.79 -20.24 0.03
CA SER A 12 3.60 -20.96 -0.94
C SER A 12 3.53 -20.34 -2.34
N VAL A 13 2.39 -19.76 -2.74
CA VAL A 13 2.22 -19.14 -4.05
C VAL A 13 2.81 -17.72 -4.06
N ASN A 14 2.71 -17.00 -2.96
CA ASN A 14 3.17 -15.63 -2.86
C ASN A 14 4.06 -15.44 -1.63
N PRO A 15 5.32 -15.93 -1.68
CA PRO A 15 6.23 -15.80 -0.54
C PRO A 15 6.76 -14.38 -0.36
N LYS A 16 6.65 -13.53 -1.37
CA LYS A 16 7.14 -12.14 -1.32
C LYS A 16 6.00 -11.17 -1.68
N PRO A 17 4.97 -11.08 -0.82
CA PRO A 17 3.81 -10.25 -1.14
C PRO A 17 4.17 -8.77 -1.18
N CYS A 18 3.50 -8.04 -2.07
CA CYS A 18 3.64 -6.60 -2.16
C CYS A 18 2.94 -5.94 -0.96
N ALA A 19 3.64 -5.00 -0.30
CA ALA A 19 3.08 -4.26 0.83
C ALA A 19 1.77 -3.55 0.47
N PHE A 20 1.71 -2.98 -0.73
CA PHE A 20 0.56 -2.23 -1.22
C PHE A 20 -0.32 -3.03 -2.16
N GLY A 21 -0.33 -4.35 -2.01
CA GLY A 21 -1.10 -5.25 -2.87
C GLY A 21 -2.58 -4.93 -2.93
N LYS A 22 -3.18 -4.50 -1.81
CA LYS A 22 -4.62 -4.19 -1.77
C LYS A 22 -4.99 -3.06 -2.72
N VAL A 23 -4.23 -1.95 -2.72
CA VAL A 23 -4.54 -0.82 -3.60
C VAL A 23 -4.20 -1.10 -5.05
N ILE A 24 -3.24 -1.98 -5.31
CA ILE A 24 -2.92 -2.40 -6.67
C ILE A 24 -4.03 -3.30 -7.21
N LEU A 25 -4.50 -4.27 -6.42
CA LEU A 25 -5.59 -5.16 -6.82
C LEU A 25 -6.90 -4.40 -7.02
N SER A 26 -7.13 -3.33 -6.25
CA SER A 26 -8.31 -2.49 -6.38
C SER A 26 -8.18 -1.45 -7.50
N ARG A 27 -7.03 -1.38 -8.17
CA ARG A 27 -6.74 -0.50 -9.29
C ARG A 27 -6.70 0.99 -8.93
N HIS A 28 -6.47 1.31 -7.67
CA HIS A 28 -6.28 2.70 -7.25
C HIS A 28 -4.85 3.19 -7.49
N CYS A 29 -3.89 2.26 -7.44
CA CYS A 29 -2.49 2.55 -7.66
C CYS A 29 -1.87 1.46 -8.51
N ALA A 30 -0.69 1.72 -9.06
CA ALA A 30 0.06 0.74 -9.83
C ALA A 30 1.55 0.78 -9.45
N CYS A 31 2.28 -0.27 -9.80
CA CYS A 31 3.71 -0.34 -9.54
C CYS A 31 4.39 -1.15 -10.64
N SER A 32 5.52 -0.63 -11.14
CA SER A 32 6.29 -1.29 -12.20
C SER A 32 7.00 -2.57 -11.73
N ARG A 33 7.10 -2.78 -10.41
CA ARG A 33 7.76 -3.95 -9.83
C ARG A 33 6.80 -5.10 -9.50
N VAL A 34 5.55 -4.95 -9.90
CA VAL A 34 4.52 -5.94 -9.61
C VAL A 34 4.73 -7.21 -10.41
N ASN A 35 4.57 -8.33 -9.73
CA ASN A 35 4.54 -9.65 -10.34
C ASN A 35 3.25 -10.33 -9.86
N LYS A 36 2.31 -10.55 -10.78
CA LYS A 36 1.02 -11.12 -10.41
C LYS A 36 1.10 -12.61 -10.23
N ARG A 37 0.44 -13.11 -9.22
CA ARG A 37 0.36 -14.53 -8.89
C ARG A 37 -1.10 -14.93 -8.71
N TYR A 38 -1.39 -16.21 -8.83
CA TYR A 38 -2.74 -16.73 -8.67
C TYR A 38 -2.73 -17.97 -7.78
N ALA A 39 -3.66 -18.00 -6.82
CA ALA A 39 -3.93 -19.19 -6.03
C ALA A 39 -5.40 -19.51 -6.21
N ALA A 40 -5.69 -20.65 -6.85
CA ALA A 40 -7.03 -20.98 -7.32
C ALA A 40 -7.57 -19.84 -8.14
N GLU A 41 -8.47 -19.21 -8.22
CA GLU A 41 -8.86 -18.09 -9.08
C GLU A 41 -8.59 -16.72 -8.46
N ARG A 42 -7.86 -16.70 -7.33
CA ARG A 42 -7.53 -15.45 -6.66
C ARG A 42 -6.26 -14.82 -7.19
N GLU A 43 -6.36 -13.56 -7.56
CA GLU A 43 -5.21 -12.76 -7.96
C GLU A 43 -4.48 -12.23 -6.74
N MET A 44 -3.14 -12.33 -6.77
CA MET A 44 -2.28 -11.82 -5.72
C MET A 44 -1.15 -11.01 -6.34
N VAL A 45 -0.56 -10.13 -5.56
CA VAL A 45 0.51 -9.25 -6.02
C VAL A 45 1.79 -9.53 -5.24
N ALA A 46 2.86 -9.81 -5.97
CA ALA A 46 4.20 -9.95 -5.41
C ALA A 46 5.08 -8.81 -5.89
N CYS A 47 6.13 -8.50 -5.14
CA CYS A 47 7.15 -7.53 -5.55
C CYS A 47 8.35 -8.29 -6.12
N SER A 48 8.84 -7.85 -7.28
CA SER A 48 9.98 -8.49 -7.94
C SER A 48 11.34 -8.04 -7.42
N VAL A 49 11.41 -6.99 -6.60
CA VAL A 49 12.66 -6.44 -6.08
C VAL A 49 12.63 -6.42 -4.57
N ASP A 50 13.46 -7.25 -3.93
CA ASP A 50 13.45 -7.41 -2.47
C ASP A 50 13.74 -6.12 -1.72
N ALA A 51 14.73 -5.34 -2.16
CA ALA A 51 15.09 -4.10 -1.49
C ALA A 51 13.94 -3.08 -1.53
N GLU A 52 13.23 -3.01 -2.66
CA GLU A 52 12.07 -2.12 -2.78
C GLU A 52 10.89 -2.63 -1.96
N ARG A 53 10.69 -3.94 -1.90
CA ARG A 53 9.66 -4.54 -1.05
C ARG A 53 9.88 -4.19 0.42
N GLU A 54 11.12 -4.24 0.89
CA GLU A 54 11.46 -3.87 2.26
C GLU A 54 11.19 -2.39 2.52
N GLN A 55 11.52 -1.51 1.57
CA GLN A 55 11.20 -0.09 1.68
C GLN A 55 9.70 0.14 1.76
N CYS A 56 8.92 -0.52 0.91
CA CYS A 56 7.47 -0.38 0.92
C CYS A 56 6.86 -0.89 2.20
N ASN A 57 7.38 -2.01 2.74
CA ASN A 57 6.94 -2.52 4.04
C ASN A 57 7.22 -1.52 5.16
N ALA A 58 8.40 -0.90 5.16
CA ALA A 58 8.77 0.10 6.14
C ALA A 58 7.87 1.34 6.03
N LEU A 59 7.61 1.80 4.81
CA LEU A 59 6.72 2.94 4.58
C LEU A 59 5.30 2.64 5.07
N LEU A 60 4.77 1.47 4.74
CA LEU A 60 3.41 1.09 5.17
C LEU A 60 3.30 1.04 6.70
N GLU A 61 4.31 0.51 7.36
CA GLU A 61 4.38 0.49 8.82
C GLU A 61 4.31 1.91 9.39
N LEU A 62 5.11 2.83 8.83
CA LEU A 62 5.11 4.24 9.26
C LEU A 62 3.78 4.91 8.98
N LEU A 63 3.15 4.61 7.85
CA LEU A 63 1.83 5.13 7.53
C LEU A 63 0.77 4.64 8.53
N ARG A 64 0.82 3.36 8.89
CA ARG A 64 -0.11 2.80 9.90
C ARG A 64 0.08 3.47 11.26
N GLN A 65 1.32 3.59 11.71
CA GLN A 65 1.62 4.22 13.00
C GLN A 65 1.14 5.66 13.07
N ASN A 66 1.42 6.43 12.03
CA ASN A 66 1.06 7.83 12.00
C ASN A 66 -0.45 8.06 11.78
N SER A 67 -1.15 7.10 11.22
CA SER A 67 -2.58 7.20 10.95
C SER A 67 -3.44 6.65 12.09
N ALA A 68 -2.87 5.90 13.02
CA ALA A 68 -3.61 5.16 14.04
C ALA A 68 -4.57 6.04 14.84
N PHE A 69 -4.07 7.18 15.33
CA PHE A 69 -4.90 8.10 16.13
C PHE A 69 -6.05 8.67 15.31
N ALA A 70 -5.75 9.13 14.09
CA ALA A 70 -6.74 9.75 13.23
C ALA A 70 -7.84 8.78 12.80
N LEU A 71 -7.49 7.49 12.64
CA LEU A 71 -8.44 6.44 12.28
C LEU A 71 -9.05 5.75 13.50
N LYS A 72 -8.72 6.21 14.70
CA LYS A 72 -9.23 5.65 15.97
C LYS A 72 -8.93 4.15 16.12
N LEU A 73 -7.75 3.74 15.70
CA LEU A 73 -7.31 2.36 15.83
C LEU A 73 -6.79 2.12 17.24
N THR A 74 -7.21 1.01 17.86
CA THR A 74 -6.75 0.64 19.19
C THR A 74 -5.41 -0.08 19.15
N HIS A 75 -5.08 -0.73 18.04
CA HIS A 75 -3.77 -1.32 17.79
C HIS A 75 -3.48 -1.29 16.30
N ILE A 76 -2.20 -1.24 15.99
CA ILE A 76 -1.70 -1.07 14.63
C ILE A 76 -0.99 -2.31 14.10
N THR A 77 -1.00 -3.40 14.87
CA THR A 77 -0.41 -4.66 14.45
C THR A 77 -1.28 -5.29 13.34
N PRO A 78 -0.71 -5.62 12.19
CA PRO A 78 -1.48 -6.28 11.13
C PRO A 78 -1.99 -7.64 11.55
N PRO A 79 -3.10 -8.10 10.97
CA PRO A 79 -3.85 -7.42 9.91
C PRO A 79 -4.82 -6.38 10.48
N LEU A 80 -4.86 -5.22 9.85
CA LEU A 80 -5.89 -4.22 10.13
C LEU A 80 -7.19 -4.62 9.44
N PRO A 81 -8.35 -4.13 9.93
CA PRO A 81 -9.60 -4.27 9.18
C PRO A 81 -9.45 -3.71 7.76
N HIS A 82 -10.20 -4.28 6.82
CA HIS A 82 -10.04 -3.94 5.40
C HIS A 82 -10.23 -2.45 5.11
N GLY A 83 -11.26 -1.82 5.68
CA GLY A 83 -11.53 -0.40 5.44
C GLY A 83 -10.38 0.51 5.86
N PRO A 84 -9.96 0.47 7.13
CA PRO A 84 -8.79 1.25 7.57
C PRO A 84 -7.52 0.94 6.79
N GLU A 85 -7.25 -0.34 6.50
CA GLU A 85 -6.07 -0.71 5.73
C GLU A 85 -6.07 -0.10 4.33
N MET A 86 -7.22 -0.15 3.63
CA MET A 86 -7.35 0.47 2.32
C MET A 86 -7.14 1.98 2.38
N ARG A 87 -7.67 2.64 3.41
CA ARG A 87 -7.49 4.09 3.57
C ARG A 87 -6.02 4.44 3.83
N VAL A 88 -5.34 3.66 4.66
CA VAL A 88 -3.91 3.86 4.93
C VAL A 88 -3.10 3.70 3.64
N GLN A 89 -3.34 2.63 2.90
CA GLN A 89 -2.60 2.38 1.67
C GLN A 89 -2.92 3.40 0.58
N CYS A 90 -4.18 3.57 0.25
CA CYS A 90 -4.60 4.45 -0.83
C CYS A 90 -4.36 5.92 -0.49
N GLY A 91 -4.89 6.36 0.64
CA GLY A 91 -4.76 7.75 1.08
C GLY A 91 -3.32 8.12 1.41
N GLY A 92 -2.56 7.18 1.98
CA GLY A 92 -1.15 7.39 2.28
C GLY A 92 -0.31 7.60 1.02
N LEU A 93 -0.52 6.76 0.01
CA LEU A 93 0.21 6.90 -1.24
C LEU A 93 -0.22 8.15 -2.02
N GLN A 94 -1.49 8.46 -2.04
CA GLN A 94 -1.98 9.68 -2.69
C GLN A 94 -1.44 10.93 -2.01
N GLY A 95 -1.45 10.95 -0.68
CA GLY A 95 -0.88 12.06 0.08
C GLY A 95 0.61 12.22 -0.16
N LEU A 96 1.33 11.12 -0.22
CA LEU A 96 2.76 11.14 -0.52
C LEU A 96 3.02 11.65 -1.93
N GLN A 97 2.24 11.19 -2.91
CA GLN A 97 2.34 11.65 -4.29
C GLN A 97 2.13 13.16 -4.37
N HIS A 98 1.15 13.68 -3.65
CA HIS A 98 0.87 15.10 -3.61
C HIS A 98 2.06 15.90 -3.05
N GLU A 99 2.71 15.39 -2.01
CA GLU A 99 3.86 16.06 -1.40
C GLU A 99 5.12 15.98 -2.26
N VAL A 100 5.26 14.93 -3.07
CA VAL A 100 6.43 14.75 -3.92
C VAL A 100 6.27 15.50 -5.24
N ASP A 101 5.13 15.41 -5.88
CA ASP A 101 4.95 15.87 -7.26
C ASP A 101 3.62 16.62 -7.49
N ASN A 102 2.86 16.88 -6.45
CA ASN A 102 1.60 17.62 -6.51
C ASN A 102 0.61 17.08 -7.54
N THR A 103 0.63 15.77 -7.77
CA THR A 103 -0.33 15.09 -8.64
C THR A 103 -1.17 14.12 -7.82
N ALA A 104 -2.35 13.76 -8.35
CA ALA A 104 -3.30 12.93 -7.62
C ALA A 104 -3.12 11.43 -7.88
N ASP A 105 -2.63 11.06 -9.06
CA ASP A 105 -2.58 9.67 -9.47
C ASP A 105 -1.23 9.02 -9.17
N VAL A 106 -1.25 7.89 -8.48
CA VAL A 106 -0.05 7.11 -8.21
C VAL A 106 0.11 6.09 -9.34
N LEU A 107 0.94 6.44 -10.30
CA LEU A 107 1.16 5.61 -11.48
C LEU A 107 2.21 4.53 -11.27
N ASP A 108 3.16 4.79 -10.37
CA ASP A 108 4.21 3.82 -10.06
C ASP A 108 4.69 4.00 -8.63
N ILE A 109 4.29 3.08 -7.77
CA ILE A 109 4.64 3.14 -6.33
C ILE A 109 6.16 3.09 -6.14
N SER A 110 6.87 2.26 -6.90
CA SER A 110 8.33 2.16 -6.80
C SER A 110 8.99 3.51 -7.04
N SER A 111 8.62 4.19 -8.11
CA SER A 111 9.16 5.52 -8.42
C SER A 111 8.79 6.54 -7.36
N LEU A 112 7.57 6.49 -6.85
CA LEU A 112 7.10 7.40 -5.81
C LEU A 112 7.90 7.24 -4.52
N VAL A 113 8.10 6.01 -4.06
CA VAL A 113 8.83 5.75 -2.82
C VAL A 113 10.29 6.20 -2.95
N ASN A 114 10.92 5.92 -4.08
CA ASN A 114 12.29 6.33 -4.34
C ASN A 114 12.42 7.86 -4.40
N ALA A 115 11.49 8.52 -5.08
CA ALA A 115 11.47 9.99 -5.17
C ALA A 115 11.25 10.65 -3.81
N ALA A 116 10.35 10.08 -3.01
CA ALA A 116 10.08 10.58 -1.66
C ALA A 116 11.32 10.46 -0.77
N ARG A 117 11.98 9.32 -0.79
CA ARG A 117 13.20 9.11 -0.02
C ARG A 117 14.30 10.10 -0.44
N GLU A 118 14.43 10.33 -1.72
CA GLU A 118 15.41 11.27 -2.24
C GLU A 118 15.09 12.71 -1.84
N LYS A 119 13.83 13.11 -1.97
CA LYS A 119 13.40 14.47 -1.65
C LYS A 119 13.52 14.80 -0.16
N PHE A 120 13.14 13.87 0.72
CA PHE A 120 13.08 14.10 2.16
C PHE A 120 14.25 13.49 2.93
N GLY A 121 15.15 12.79 2.28
CA GLY A 121 16.35 12.19 2.86
C GLY A 121 16.15 10.78 3.40
N SER A 122 15.01 10.52 4.03
CA SER A 122 14.65 9.16 4.49
C SER A 122 13.15 9.06 4.65
N LEU A 123 12.63 7.83 4.77
CA LEU A 123 11.20 7.59 4.98
C LEU A 123 10.74 8.11 6.35
N ASP A 124 11.63 8.20 7.33
CA ASP A 124 11.28 8.75 8.64
C ASP A 124 11.02 10.25 8.61
N ASN A 125 11.55 10.95 7.61
CA ASN A 125 11.45 12.40 7.48
C ASN A 125 10.29 12.88 6.62
N LEU A 126 9.41 11.98 6.20
CA LEU A 126 8.26 12.35 5.37
C LEU A 126 7.29 13.24 6.16
N PRO A 127 6.52 14.12 5.47
CA PRO A 127 5.55 15.00 6.15
C PRO A 127 4.27 14.24 6.51
N TYR A 128 4.36 13.35 7.50
CA TYR A 128 3.25 12.46 7.86
C TYR A 128 2.00 13.21 8.32
N SER A 129 2.15 14.38 8.95
CA SER A 129 0.98 15.16 9.36
C SER A 129 0.11 15.56 8.17
N LYS A 130 0.72 15.86 7.03
CA LYS A 130 0.00 16.18 5.80
C LYS A 130 -0.53 14.91 5.11
N ILE A 131 0.29 13.86 5.08
CA ILE A 131 -0.09 12.58 4.45
C ILE A 131 -1.31 11.99 5.15
N VAL A 132 -1.35 12.06 6.49
CA VAL A 132 -2.46 11.52 7.27
C VAL A 132 -3.78 12.25 6.95
N GLN A 133 -3.74 13.52 6.60
CA GLN A 133 -4.94 14.23 6.16
C GLN A 133 -5.55 13.56 4.92
N SER A 134 -4.71 13.12 3.99
CA SER A 134 -5.18 12.37 2.82
C SER A 134 -5.73 11.00 3.19
N VAL A 135 -5.14 10.34 4.18
CA VAL A 135 -5.66 9.06 4.70
C VAL A 135 -7.07 9.24 5.24
N VAL A 136 -7.28 10.27 6.07
CA VAL A 136 -8.58 10.53 6.69
C VAL A 136 -9.64 10.88 5.66
N SER A 137 -9.30 11.67 4.66
CA SER A 137 -10.24 12.12 3.63
C SER A 137 -10.41 11.12 2.48
N CYS A 138 -9.65 10.06 2.45
CA CYS A 138 -9.69 9.08 1.36
C CYS A 138 -11.02 8.32 1.36
N GLU A 139 -11.66 8.27 0.20
CA GLU A 139 -12.85 7.44 -0.02
C GLU A 139 -12.49 6.29 -0.94
N VAL A 140 -12.57 5.07 -0.43
CA VAL A 140 -12.21 3.87 -1.19
C VAL A 140 -13.46 2.98 -1.26
N ARG A 141 -14.42 3.37 -2.07
CA ARG A 141 -15.70 2.66 -2.16
C ARG A 141 -15.80 1.70 -3.33
N LYS A 142 -15.17 2.03 -4.45
CA LYS A 142 -15.31 1.29 -5.69
C LYS A 142 -13.97 1.14 -6.38
N LYS A 143 -13.80 0.02 -7.07
CA LYS A 143 -12.70 -0.12 -8.01
C LYS A 143 -12.88 0.86 -9.16
N ARG A 144 -11.78 1.45 -9.61
CA ARG A 144 -11.82 2.26 -10.82
C ARG A 144 -12.09 1.37 -12.02
N PRO A 145 -12.85 1.84 -13.02
CA PRO A 145 -13.03 1.06 -14.23
C PRO A 145 -11.69 0.81 -14.91
N LEU A 146 -11.62 -0.33 -15.60
CA LEU A 146 -10.44 -0.62 -16.40
C LEU A 146 -10.31 0.42 -17.51
N PRO A 147 -9.09 0.85 -17.84
CA PRO A 147 -8.91 1.71 -19.01
C PRO A 147 -9.31 0.95 -20.27
N GLU A 148 -10.09 1.59 -21.08
CA GLU A 148 -10.53 1.04 -22.34
C GLU A 148 -9.47 1.25 -23.41
#